data_c6271b3a047b3bcfdbda6535b801ba09
#
_entry.id   c6271b3a047b3bcfdbda6535b801ba09
#
_cell.length_a   1.000
_cell.length_b   1.000
_cell.length_c   1.000
_cell.angle_alpha   90.00
_cell.angle_beta   90.00
_cell.angle_gamma   90.00
#
_symmetry.space_group_name_H-M   'P 1'
#
loop_
_entity.id
_entity.type
_entity.pdbx_description
1 polymer ?
#
loop_
_entity_poly.entity_id
_entity_poly.type
_entity_poly.pdbx_seq_one_letter_code
_entity_poly.pdbx_strand_id
1 'polypeptide(L)'
;MTAGVILTGGGARGAYQAGVLKAIAEQFPGFDYPFPVICGSSAGALNAVGLGGGGKIFRHSVDSLEDLWLNLSSDKVYKSDYWNLAKNLGQFVRGFVSGDGIDVPGSMFNNAPLRELLKKEADFGQLTTNIKKHDIQAVSVTSCGYRSGQSVSFFQGEDHLTGWQS
;
A
#
# COMPACT_ATOMS: atom_id res chain seq x y z
N MET A 1 -13.71 8.42 -19.23
CA MET A 1 -13.15 9.32 -18.22
C MET A 1 -12.14 8.49 -17.46
N THR A 2 -10.86 8.87 -17.47
CA THR A 2 -9.78 8.11 -16.81
C THR A 2 -9.51 8.77 -15.47
N ALA A 3 -9.61 8.05 -14.37
CA ALA A 3 -9.38 8.55 -13.02
C ALA A 3 -8.16 7.82 -12.41
N GLY A 4 -7.29 8.56 -11.73
CA GLY A 4 -6.26 7.99 -10.89
C GLY A 4 -6.66 8.03 -9.42
N VAL A 5 -6.08 7.18 -8.59
CA VAL A 5 -6.27 7.21 -7.15
C VAL A 5 -4.94 7.43 -6.43
N ILE A 6 -4.96 8.32 -5.42
CA ILE A 6 -3.83 8.58 -4.54
C ILE A 6 -4.22 8.16 -3.13
N LEU A 7 -3.49 7.19 -2.59
CA LEU A 7 -3.71 6.60 -1.27
C LEU A 7 -2.61 7.10 -0.33
N THR A 8 -2.96 8.03 0.53
CA THR A 8 -2.00 8.72 1.41
C THR A 8 -1.59 7.86 2.59
N GLY A 9 -0.47 8.19 3.20
CA GLY A 9 -0.05 7.62 4.48
C GLY A 9 -1.01 7.97 5.61
N GLY A 10 -1.01 7.19 6.67
CA GLY A 10 -1.86 7.46 7.84
C GLY A 10 -1.97 6.31 8.84
N GLY A 11 -1.10 5.32 8.77
CA GLY A 11 -1.16 4.16 9.66
C GLY A 11 -2.52 3.45 9.59
N ALA A 12 -3.21 3.33 10.71
CA ALA A 12 -4.53 2.69 10.80
C ALA A 12 -5.63 3.33 9.92
N ARG A 13 -5.42 4.58 9.45
CA ARG A 13 -6.34 5.21 8.49
C ARG A 13 -6.36 4.52 7.12
N GLY A 14 -5.39 3.66 6.84
CA GLY A 14 -5.43 2.78 5.66
C GLY A 14 -6.67 1.89 5.62
N ALA A 15 -7.19 1.47 6.77
CA ALA A 15 -8.46 0.74 6.87
C ALA A 15 -9.66 1.57 6.36
N TYR A 16 -9.68 2.87 6.67
CA TYR A 16 -10.70 3.77 6.13
C TYR A 16 -10.64 3.86 4.59
N GLN A 17 -9.44 3.93 4.03
CA GLN A 17 -9.27 3.93 2.57
C GLN A 17 -9.82 2.63 1.95
N ALA A 18 -9.53 1.47 2.55
CA ALA A 18 -10.09 0.19 2.11
C ALA A 18 -11.63 0.20 2.14
N GLY A 19 -12.24 0.76 3.21
CA GLY A 19 -13.69 0.93 3.29
C GLY A 19 -14.27 1.83 2.20
N VAL A 20 -13.58 2.93 1.85
CA VAL A 20 -13.99 3.80 0.73
C VAL A 20 -13.90 3.06 -0.60
N LEU A 21 -12.83 2.33 -0.85
CA LEU A 21 -12.66 1.51 -2.05
C LEU A 21 -13.75 0.44 -2.16
N LYS A 22 -14.14 -0.16 -1.02
CA LYS A 22 -15.26 -1.11 -0.95
C LYS A 22 -16.58 -0.47 -1.35
N ALA A 23 -16.90 0.70 -0.81
CA ALA A 23 -18.10 1.43 -1.18
C ALA A 23 -18.14 1.75 -2.67
N ILE A 24 -16.99 2.10 -3.28
CA ILE A 24 -16.87 2.32 -4.73
C ILE A 24 -17.15 1.02 -5.50
N ALA A 25 -16.56 -0.11 -5.07
CA ALA A 25 -16.78 -1.40 -5.71
C ALA A 25 -18.25 -1.87 -5.64
N GLU A 26 -18.95 -1.53 -4.56
CA GLU A 26 -20.35 -1.86 -4.37
C GLU A 26 -21.28 -0.96 -5.22
N GLN A 27 -20.97 0.32 -5.31
CA GLN A 27 -21.79 1.28 -6.06
C GLN A 27 -21.59 1.19 -7.58
N PHE A 28 -20.42 0.73 -8.03
CA PHE A 28 -20.03 0.65 -9.43
C PHE A 28 -19.60 -0.76 -9.83
N PRO A 29 -20.49 -1.76 -9.75
CA PRO A 29 -20.13 -3.16 -9.97
C PRO A 29 -19.73 -3.49 -11.43
N GLY A 30 -19.99 -2.58 -12.36
CA GLY A 30 -19.65 -2.75 -13.78
C GLY A 30 -18.24 -2.28 -14.16
N PHE A 31 -17.45 -1.76 -13.21
CA PHE A 31 -16.07 -1.34 -13.47
C PHE A 31 -15.10 -2.38 -12.97
N ASP A 32 -14.43 -3.07 -13.91
CA ASP A 32 -13.40 -4.06 -13.57
C ASP A 32 -12.17 -3.38 -12.94
N TYR A 33 -11.75 -2.21 -13.45
CA TYR A 33 -10.67 -1.39 -12.89
C TYR A 33 -10.97 0.11 -13.08
N PRO A 34 -11.59 0.76 -12.08
CA PRO A 34 -11.95 2.18 -12.17
C PRO A 34 -10.75 3.13 -12.10
N PHE A 35 -9.60 2.65 -11.62
CA PHE A 35 -8.38 3.42 -11.39
C PHE A 35 -7.20 2.81 -12.13
N PRO A 36 -6.95 3.18 -13.38
CA PRO A 36 -5.79 2.69 -14.13
C PRO A 36 -4.45 3.19 -13.57
N VAL A 37 -4.43 4.30 -12.84
CA VAL A 37 -3.22 4.82 -12.17
C VAL A 37 -3.45 4.83 -10.67
N ILE A 38 -2.57 4.14 -9.94
CA ILE A 38 -2.66 3.96 -8.50
C ILE A 38 -1.36 4.43 -7.86
N CYS A 39 -1.44 5.41 -6.97
CA CYS A 39 -0.29 5.92 -6.22
C CYS A 39 -0.50 5.73 -4.72
N GLY A 40 0.56 5.36 -3.99
CA GLY A 40 0.46 5.17 -2.56
C GLY A 40 1.71 5.54 -1.77
N SER A 41 1.52 5.93 -0.52
CA SER A 41 2.63 6.16 0.44
C SER A 41 2.31 5.55 1.81
N SER A 42 3.31 5.00 2.52
CA SER A 42 3.14 4.37 3.84
C SER A 42 2.00 3.31 3.83
N ALA A 43 1.00 3.42 4.70
CA ALA A 43 -0.18 2.56 4.70
C ALA A 43 -0.93 2.57 3.35
N GLY A 44 -0.96 3.73 2.68
CA GLY A 44 -1.51 3.84 1.33
C GLY A 44 -0.69 3.09 0.28
N ALA A 45 0.61 2.87 0.50
CA ALA A 45 1.43 2.03 -0.38
C ALA A 45 1.00 0.55 -0.30
N LEU A 46 0.66 0.06 0.90
CA LEU A 46 0.09 -1.28 1.08
C LEU A 46 -1.22 -1.42 0.30
N ASN A 47 -2.11 -0.43 0.46
CA ASN A 47 -3.38 -0.41 -0.26
C ASN A 47 -3.18 -0.30 -1.77
N ALA A 48 -2.21 0.51 -2.24
CA ALA A 48 -1.94 0.67 -3.67
C ALA A 48 -1.45 -0.64 -4.32
N VAL A 49 -0.52 -1.34 -3.68
CA VAL A 49 -0.01 -2.62 -4.17
C VAL A 49 -1.08 -3.72 -4.07
N GLY A 50 -1.81 -3.78 -2.95
CA GLY A 50 -2.92 -4.72 -2.78
C GLY A 50 -4.03 -4.48 -3.80
N LEU A 51 -4.36 -3.22 -4.10
CA LEU A 51 -5.34 -2.89 -5.11
C LEU A 51 -4.88 -3.29 -6.52
N GLY A 52 -3.61 -3.05 -6.83
CA GLY A 52 -3.04 -3.38 -8.14
C GLY A 52 -2.82 -4.87 -8.38
N GLY A 53 -2.46 -5.63 -7.34
CA GLY A 53 -2.09 -7.05 -7.42
C GLY A 53 -3.03 -8.01 -6.70
N GLY A 54 -4.05 -7.53 -6.00
CA GLY A 54 -4.91 -8.35 -5.14
C GLY A 54 -5.91 -9.24 -5.88
N GLY A 55 -6.11 -9.05 -7.19
CA GLY A 55 -7.05 -9.86 -7.94
C GLY A 55 -7.10 -9.51 -9.42
N LYS A 56 -7.95 -10.24 -10.15
CA LYS A 56 -8.17 -10.04 -11.59
C LYS A 56 -9.16 -8.93 -11.91
N ILE A 57 -9.94 -8.52 -10.92
CA ILE A 57 -10.90 -7.42 -11.01
C ILE A 57 -10.84 -6.59 -9.72
N PHE A 58 -11.21 -5.34 -9.81
CA PHE A 58 -11.18 -4.37 -8.72
C PHE A 58 -11.83 -4.87 -7.43
N ARG A 59 -13.00 -5.50 -7.54
CA ARG A 59 -13.73 -6.01 -6.38
C ARG A 59 -12.93 -7.05 -5.60
N HIS A 60 -12.28 -8.00 -6.27
CA HIS A 60 -11.47 -9.01 -5.60
C HIS A 60 -10.27 -8.40 -4.86
N SER A 61 -9.64 -7.38 -5.47
CA SER A 61 -8.55 -6.65 -4.82
C SER A 61 -9.03 -5.91 -3.56
N VAL A 62 -10.23 -5.33 -3.62
CA VAL A 62 -10.83 -4.64 -2.48
C VAL A 62 -11.23 -5.60 -1.36
N ASP A 63 -11.83 -6.74 -1.70
CA ASP A 63 -12.18 -7.77 -0.71
C ASP A 63 -10.91 -8.29 0.01
N SER A 64 -9.82 -8.51 -0.72
CA SER A 64 -8.51 -8.87 -0.13
C SER A 64 -7.95 -7.79 0.79
N LEU A 65 -8.09 -6.51 0.43
CA LEU A 65 -7.69 -5.38 1.28
C LEU A 65 -8.55 -5.30 2.55
N GLU A 66 -9.85 -5.53 2.45
CA GLU A 66 -10.73 -5.57 3.62
C GLU A 66 -10.28 -6.67 4.58
N ASP A 67 -10.06 -7.89 4.07
CA ASP A 67 -9.57 -9.03 4.87
C ASP A 67 -8.23 -8.71 5.54
N LEU A 68 -7.30 -8.08 4.82
CA LEU A 68 -6.03 -7.62 5.37
C LEU A 68 -6.25 -6.71 6.59
N TRP A 69 -7.05 -5.65 6.44
CA TRP A 69 -7.27 -4.67 7.50
C TRP A 69 -8.08 -5.22 8.66
N LEU A 70 -9.06 -6.09 8.43
CA LEU A 70 -9.79 -6.79 9.48
C LEU A 70 -8.88 -7.71 10.29
N ASN A 71 -7.97 -8.42 9.64
CA ASN A 71 -7.00 -9.28 10.31
C ASN A 71 -5.95 -8.48 11.10
N LEU A 72 -5.59 -7.28 10.64
CA LEU A 72 -4.70 -6.37 11.37
C LEU A 72 -5.36 -5.74 12.59
N SER A 73 -6.69 -5.60 12.60
CA SER A 73 -7.46 -4.96 13.69
C SER A 73 -8.08 -5.95 14.67
N SER A 74 -8.06 -7.27 14.40
CA SER A 74 -8.69 -8.27 15.26
C SER A 74 -7.88 -8.56 16.52
N ASP A 75 -8.55 -8.95 17.62
CA ASP A 75 -7.96 -9.27 18.93
C ASP A 75 -6.86 -10.36 18.88
N LYS A 76 -6.80 -11.12 17.78
CA LYS A 76 -5.72 -12.08 17.51
C LYS A 76 -4.35 -11.40 17.31
N VAL A 77 -4.35 -10.14 16.94
CA VAL A 77 -3.15 -9.28 16.81
C VAL A 77 -2.53 -8.97 18.18
N TYR A 78 -3.32 -9.00 19.27
CA TYR A 78 -2.81 -8.82 20.64
C TYR A 78 -1.82 -9.91 21.09
N LYS A 79 -1.77 -11.04 20.40
CA LYS A 79 -0.86 -12.16 20.72
C LYS A 79 0.22 -12.41 19.67
N SER A 80 0.30 -11.60 18.62
CA SER A 80 1.28 -11.78 17.55
C SER A 80 2.14 -10.53 17.33
N ASP A 81 3.29 -10.69 16.71
CA ASP A 81 4.26 -9.64 16.42
C ASP A 81 3.71 -8.43 15.61
N TYR A 82 2.50 -8.56 15.05
CA TYR A 82 1.82 -7.49 14.31
C TYR A 82 1.48 -6.26 15.16
N TRP A 83 1.21 -6.43 16.47
CA TRP A 83 0.99 -5.29 17.38
C TRP A 83 2.26 -4.48 17.55
N ASN A 84 3.39 -5.14 17.66
CA ASN A 84 4.69 -4.48 17.71
C ASN A 84 4.98 -3.76 16.40
N LEU A 85 4.58 -4.33 15.27
CA LEU A 85 4.68 -3.68 13.97
C LEU A 85 3.80 -2.42 13.88
N ALA A 86 2.55 -2.50 14.29
CA ALA A 86 1.64 -1.36 14.27
C ALA A 86 2.08 -0.24 15.24
N LYS A 87 2.57 -0.60 16.43
CA LYS A 87 3.14 0.31 17.42
C LYS A 87 4.41 0.98 16.90
N ASN A 88 5.29 0.22 16.28
CA ASN A 88 6.54 0.72 15.71
C ASN A 88 6.26 1.65 14.51
N LEU A 89 5.27 1.31 13.67
CA LEU A 89 4.82 2.18 12.59
C LEU A 89 4.21 3.48 13.13
N GLY A 90 3.44 3.40 14.21
CA GLY A 90 2.87 4.57 14.90
C GLY A 90 3.94 5.47 15.52
N GLN A 91 4.98 4.90 16.13
CA GLN A 91 6.11 5.64 16.67
C GLN A 91 6.95 6.31 15.57
N PHE A 92 7.14 5.63 14.45
CA PHE A 92 7.83 6.17 13.28
C PHE A 92 7.09 7.38 12.71
N VAL A 93 5.78 7.28 12.51
CA VAL A 93 4.95 8.40 12.03
C VAL A 93 4.97 9.57 13.03
N ARG A 94 4.91 9.29 14.33
CA ARG A 94 4.99 10.31 15.37
C ARG A 94 6.34 11.03 15.36
N GLY A 95 7.45 10.31 15.26
CA GLY A 95 8.79 10.90 15.20
C GLY A 95 8.98 11.78 13.97
N PHE A 96 8.43 11.39 12.84
CA PHE A 96 8.48 12.17 11.61
C PHE A 96 7.67 13.47 11.70
N VAL A 97 6.51 13.44 12.39
CA VAL A 97 5.65 14.61 12.58
C VAL A 97 6.18 15.57 13.65
N SER A 98 6.86 15.03 14.69
CA SER A 98 7.35 15.84 15.83
C SER A 98 8.66 16.58 15.55
N GLY A 99 9.36 16.25 14.45
CA GLY A 99 10.64 16.90 14.11
C GLY A 99 11.79 16.57 15.08
N ASP A 100 11.55 15.73 16.08
CA ASP A 100 12.57 15.25 17.00
C ASP A 100 13.46 14.27 16.23
N GLY A 101 14.70 14.65 15.98
CA GLY A 101 15.70 13.79 15.37
C GLY A 101 15.80 12.49 16.16
N ILE A 102 15.18 11.43 15.66
CA ILE A 102 15.25 10.11 16.28
C ILE A 102 16.61 9.55 15.90
N ASP A 103 17.49 9.52 16.87
CA ASP A 103 18.72 8.74 16.80
C ASP A 103 18.32 7.26 16.90
N VAL A 104 17.87 6.68 15.77
CA VAL A 104 17.39 5.31 15.70
C VAL A 104 18.59 4.43 15.39
N PRO A 105 19.05 3.61 16.35
CA PRO A 105 20.06 2.61 16.03
C PRO A 105 19.55 1.72 14.90
N GLY A 106 20.32 1.60 13.83
CA GLY A 106 19.91 0.92 12.59
C GLY A 106 19.53 -0.57 12.69
N SER A 107 19.46 -1.12 13.92
CA SER A 107 19.11 -2.51 14.21
C SER A 107 17.80 -2.69 15.01
N MET A 108 17.08 -1.60 15.36
CA MET A 108 15.90 -1.70 16.23
C MET A 108 14.61 -2.11 15.53
N PHE A 109 14.57 -2.17 14.20
CA PHE A 109 13.38 -2.62 13.48
C PHE A 109 13.63 -3.97 12.85
N ASN A 110 13.06 -5.01 13.46
CA ASN A 110 12.89 -6.28 12.77
C ASN A 110 11.82 -6.13 11.69
N ASN A 111 12.25 -5.86 10.47
CA ASN A 111 11.35 -5.71 9.31
C ASN A 111 10.85 -7.06 8.77
N ALA A 112 11.24 -8.18 9.39
CA ALA A 112 10.85 -9.50 8.93
C ALA A 112 9.32 -9.71 8.91
N PRO A 113 8.55 -9.34 9.95
CA PRO A 113 7.09 -9.48 9.92
C PRO A 113 6.43 -8.67 8.82
N LEU A 114 6.87 -7.43 8.59
CA LEU A 114 6.37 -6.60 7.49
C LEU A 114 6.73 -7.19 6.13
N ARG A 115 7.94 -7.71 5.98
CA ARG A 115 8.38 -8.35 4.74
C ARG A 115 7.54 -9.59 4.42
N GLU A 116 7.26 -10.43 5.43
CA GLU A 116 6.43 -11.62 5.24
C GLU A 116 4.97 -11.26 4.92
N LEU A 117 4.42 -10.22 5.58
CA LEU A 117 3.11 -9.68 5.25
C LEU A 117 3.07 -9.21 3.79
N LEU A 118 4.04 -8.40 3.37
CA LEU A 118 4.13 -7.89 2.01
C LEU A 118 4.26 -9.01 0.97
N LYS A 119 5.05 -10.04 1.25
CA LYS A 119 5.17 -11.20 0.35
C LYS A 119 3.86 -11.95 0.21
N LYS A 120 3.08 -12.03 1.28
CA LYS A 120 1.80 -12.73 1.29
C LYS A 120 0.72 -11.95 0.56
N GLU A 121 0.65 -10.64 0.78
CA GLU A 121 -0.45 -9.78 0.32
C GLU A 121 -0.14 -9.08 -1.01
N ALA A 122 1.15 -8.98 -1.39
CA ALA A 122 1.58 -8.32 -2.63
C ALA A 122 1.86 -9.36 -3.72
N ASP A 123 0.89 -9.66 -4.55
CA ASP A 123 1.12 -10.47 -5.74
C ASP A 123 1.62 -9.62 -6.91
N PHE A 124 2.93 -9.44 -6.98
CA PHE A 124 3.58 -8.72 -8.08
C PHE A 124 3.44 -9.43 -9.43
N GLY A 125 3.22 -10.73 -9.44
CA GLY A 125 2.93 -11.49 -10.66
C GLY A 125 1.55 -11.13 -11.21
N GLN A 126 0.54 -11.03 -10.35
CA GLN A 126 -0.78 -10.59 -10.73
C GLN A 126 -0.78 -9.10 -11.15
N LEU A 127 -0.03 -8.22 -10.43
CA LEU A 127 0.15 -6.84 -10.83
C LEU A 127 0.74 -6.72 -12.25
N THR A 128 1.81 -7.46 -12.54
CA THR A 128 2.41 -7.51 -13.88
C THR A 128 1.40 -8.00 -14.93
N THR A 129 0.56 -8.96 -14.56
CA THR A 129 -0.49 -9.48 -15.45
C THR A 129 -1.57 -8.42 -15.74
N ASN A 130 -2.01 -7.70 -14.72
CA ASN A 130 -3.01 -6.64 -14.85
C ASN A 130 -2.49 -5.48 -15.71
N ILE A 131 -1.21 -5.12 -15.56
CA ILE A 131 -0.57 -4.11 -16.41
C ILE A 131 -0.50 -4.59 -17.87
N LYS A 132 -0.06 -5.83 -18.12
CA LYS A 132 0.01 -6.39 -19.47
C LYS A 132 -1.33 -6.50 -20.18
N LYS A 133 -2.42 -6.62 -19.43
CA LYS A 133 -3.79 -6.64 -19.95
C LYS A 133 -4.38 -5.23 -20.15
N HIS A 134 -3.65 -4.18 -19.79
CA HIS A 134 -4.12 -2.80 -19.77
C HIS A 134 -5.29 -2.52 -18.82
N ASP A 135 -5.50 -3.40 -17.84
CA ASP A 135 -6.46 -3.18 -16.75
C ASP A 135 -5.97 -2.07 -15.82
N ILE A 136 -4.64 -2.05 -15.57
CA ILE A 136 -3.92 -1.02 -14.83
C ILE A 136 -2.79 -0.49 -15.70
N GLN A 137 -2.64 0.82 -15.78
CA GLN A 137 -1.55 1.47 -16.50
C GLN A 137 -0.29 1.58 -15.64
N ALA A 138 -0.44 1.95 -14.38
CA ALA A 138 0.68 2.11 -13.48
C ALA A 138 0.32 2.01 -12.00
N VAL A 139 1.27 1.47 -11.21
CA VAL A 139 1.27 1.56 -9.76
C VAL A 139 2.57 2.22 -9.32
N SER A 140 2.48 3.19 -8.41
CA SER A 140 3.62 3.87 -7.82
C SER A 140 3.53 3.84 -6.29
N VAL A 141 4.65 3.56 -5.63
CA VAL A 141 4.76 3.64 -4.17
C VAL A 141 5.90 4.56 -3.78
N THR A 142 5.62 5.50 -2.90
CA THR A 142 6.59 6.48 -2.44
C THR A 142 7.08 6.14 -1.05
N SER A 143 8.37 6.16 -0.88
CA SER A 143 9.12 5.89 0.35
C SER A 143 10.14 7.01 0.61
N CYS A 144 10.73 7.03 1.79
CA CYS A 144 11.81 7.94 2.15
C CYS A 144 13.14 7.17 2.19
N GLY A 145 14.16 7.71 1.55
CA GLY A 145 15.52 7.22 1.62
C GLY A 145 16.12 7.51 3.00
N TYR A 146 16.37 6.48 3.79
CA TYR A 146 16.76 6.60 5.19
C TYR A 146 18.04 7.41 5.42
N ARG A 147 19.02 7.31 4.49
CA ARG A 147 20.29 8.03 4.58
C ARG A 147 20.27 9.41 3.96
N SER A 148 19.50 9.59 2.89
CA SER A 148 19.46 10.83 2.13
C SER A 148 18.35 11.77 2.56
N GLY A 149 17.32 11.28 3.26
CA GLY A 149 16.08 12.02 3.53
C GLY A 149 15.24 12.31 2.28
N GLN A 150 15.67 11.81 1.12
CA GLN A 150 15.00 12.07 -0.15
C GLN A 150 13.77 11.19 -0.33
N SER A 151 12.77 11.70 -1.01
CA SER A 151 11.63 10.93 -1.48
C SER A 151 12.05 10.02 -2.63
N VAL A 152 11.73 8.74 -2.53
CA VAL A 152 12.02 7.74 -3.56
C VAL A 152 10.71 7.09 -3.96
N SER A 153 10.37 7.17 -5.25
CA SER A 153 9.19 6.51 -5.80
C SER A 153 9.60 5.28 -6.61
N PHE A 154 9.05 4.14 -6.22
CA PHE A 154 9.12 2.90 -6.99
C PHE A 154 7.91 2.84 -7.89
N PHE A 155 8.12 2.46 -9.12
CA PHE A 155 7.11 2.51 -10.16
C PHE A 155 7.11 1.22 -10.98
N GLN A 156 5.92 0.72 -11.27
CA GLN A 156 5.70 -0.34 -12.26
C GLN A 156 4.51 0.07 -13.13
N GLY A 157 4.68 0.05 -14.44
CA GLY A 157 3.67 0.49 -15.39
C GLY A 157 3.87 -0.09 -16.78
N GLU A 158 3.03 0.32 -17.71
CA GLU A 158 3.12 -0.05 -19.13
C GLU A 158 4.45 0.41 -19.75
N ASP A 159 4.92 -0.31 -20.75
CA ASP A 159 6.25 -0.11 -21.36
C ASP A 159 6.48 1.30 -21.92
N HIS A 160 5.42 2.00 -22.33
CA HIS A 160 5.51 3.36 -22.84
C HIS A 160 5.64 4.43 -21.74
N LEU A 161 5.37 4.06 -20.49
CA LEU A 161 5.51 4.94 -19.34
C LEU A 161 6.94 4.82 -18.80
N THR A 162 7.74 5.84 -19.03
CA THR A 162 9.10 5.92 -18.49
C THR A 162 9.09 6.65 -17.15
N GLY A 163 9.77 6.08 -16.14
CA GLY A 163 10.02 6.79 -14.90
C GLY A 163 10.82 8.06 -15.16
N TRP A 164 10.36 9.21 -14.66
CA TRP A 164 11.17 10.42 -14.68
C TRP A 164 12.24 10.34 -13.59
N GLN A 165 13.46 10.72 -13.95
CA GLN A 165 14.59 10.85 -13.01
C GLN A 165 14.84 12.36 -12.82
N SER A 166 14.81 12.81 -11.59
CA SER A 166 15.21 14.17 -11.20
C SER A 166 16.65 14.18 -10.73
#